data_2d97ae707f6241257e08b545f8a13e49
#
_entry.id   2d97ae707f6241257e08b545f8a13e49
#
_cell.length_a   1.000
_cell.length_b   1.000
_cell.length_c   1.000
_cell.angle_alpha   90.00
_cell.angle_beta   90.00
_cell.angle_gamma   90.00
#
_symmetry.space_group_name_H-M   'P 1'
#
loop_
_entity.id
_entity.type
_entity.pdbx_description
1 polymer ?
#
loop_
_entity_poly.entity_id
_entity_poly.type
_entity_poly.pdbx_seq_one_letter_code
_entity_poly.pdbx_strand_id
1 'polypeptide(L)'
;MDRRRAAAAAGTVAAGLCLGVAAFQAALALGVPWGEAAWGGQQAQIGTGLRAASGAAAVVWVGVAATALRQGGRDTWAPVPDRWLRPATLGLTAYTALGVALNLASSSAVERALWTPTTLVLAVSLGLAATWGRRADAA
;
A
#
# COMPACT_ATOMS: atom_id res chain seq x y z
N MET A 1 2.39 -2.18 -25.62
CA MET A 1 3.14 -2.58 -24.42
C MET A 1 2.65 -3.97 -24.02
N ASP A 2 3.57 -4.93 -23.84
CA ASP A 2 3.20 -6.29 -23.42
C ASP A 2 2.58 -6.25 -22.01
N ARG A 3 1.44 -6.94 -21.82
CA ARG A 3 0.70 -6.97 -20.54
C ARG A 3 1.58 -7.42 -19.37
N ARG A 4 2.52 -8.36 -19.62
CA ARG A 4 3.46 -8.82 -18.58
C ARG A 4 4.40 -7.71 -18.13
N ARG A 5 4.95 -6.93 -19.07
CA ARG A 5 5.80 -5.77 -18.75
C ARG A 5 5.02 -4.70 -18.00
N ALA A 6 3.77 -4.45 -18.42
CA ALA A 6 2.89 -3.50 -17.73
C ALA A 6 2.58 -3.96 -16.29
N ALA A 7 2.29 -5.25 -16.09
CA ALA A 7 2.07 -5.80 -14.75
C ALA A 7 3.32 -5.70 -13.87
N ALA A 8 4.51 -6.00 -14.42
CA ALA A 8 5.76 -5.89 -13.68
C ALA A 8 6.08 -4.44 -13.29
N ALA A 9 5.85 -3.49 -14.20
CA ALA A 9 5.99 -2.06 -13.90
C ALA A 9 5.00 -1.61 -12.81
N ALA A 10 3.73 -1.98 -12.95
CA ALA A 10 2.68 -1.66 -11.98
C ALA A 10 3.00 -2.26 -10.59
N GLY A 11 3.41 -3.53 -10.53
CA GLY A 11 3.84 -4.16 -9.29
C GLY A 11 5.03 -3.45 -8.64
N THR A 12 5.97 -2.96 -9.44
CA THR A 12 7.13 -2.20 -8.95
C THR A 12 6.72 -0.83 -8.41
N VAL A 13 5.83 -0.11 -9.11
CA VAL A 13 5.29 1.18 -8.64
C VAL A 13 4.52 0.99 -7.33
N ALA A 14 3.63 -0.01 -7.27
CA ALA A 14 2.89 -0.32 -6.06
C ALA A 14 3.82 -0.63 -4.89
N ALA A 15 4.84 -1.46 -5.11
CA ALA A 15 5.82 -1.80 -4.08
C ALA A 15 6.60 -0.58 -3.57
N GLY A 16 7.04 0.30 -4.48
CA GLY A 16 7.72 1.54 -4.10
C GLY A 16 6.86 2.44 -3.23
N LEU A 17 5.59 2.61 -3.58
CA LEU A 17 4.63 3.38 -2.77
C LEU A 17 4.36 2.71 -1.42
N CYS A 18 4.19 1.39 -1.37
CA CYS A 18 4.02 0.64 -0.11
C CYS A 18 5.22 0.81 0.81
N LEU A 19 6.45 0.75 0.27
CA LEU A 19 7.67 0.99 1.05
C LEU A 19 7.76 2.44 1.55
N GLY A 20 7.32 3.42 0.75
CA GLY A 20 7.19 4.81 1.18
C GLY A 20 6.22 4.95 2.37
N VAL A 21 5.04 4.31 2.28
CA VAL A 21 4.09 4.27 3.40
C VAL A 21 4.67 3.55 4.61
N ALA A 22 5.37 2.43 4.42
CA ALA A 22 6.03 1.71 5.51
C ALA A 22 7.08 2.58 6.21
N ALA A 23 7.90 3.32 5.47
CA ALA A 23 8.90 4.24 6.01
C ALA A 23 8.24 5.38 6.81
N PHE A 24 7.16 5.96 6.28
CA PHE A 24 6.37 6.97 6.98
C PHE A 24 5.79 6.43 8.29
N GLN A 25 5.20 5.25 8.27
CA GLN A 25 4.65 4.60 9.45
C GLN A 25 5.75 4.24 10.48
N ALA A 26 6.92 3.80 10.03
CA ALA A 26 8.07 3.56 10.90
C ALA A 26 8.54 4.86 11.57
N ALA A 27 8.59 5.98 10.84
CA ALA A 27 8.93 7.29 11.40
C ALA A 27 7.96 7.72 12.49
N LEU A 28 6.64 7.55 12.28
CA LEU A 28 5.61 7.80 13.30
C LEU A 28 5.80 6.90 14.54
N ALA A 29 6.10 5.62 14.35
CA ALA A 29 6.36 4.68 15.44
C ALA A 29 7.58 5.10 16.28
N LEU A 30 8.61 5.64 15.63
CA LEU A 30 9.80 6.19 16.29
C LEU A 30 9.59 7.55 16.96
N GLY A 31 8.41 8.16 16.76
CA GLY A 31 8.03 9.42 17.43
C GLY A 31 8.30 10.69 16.62
N VAL A 32 8.53 10.57 15.32
CA VAL A 32 8.61 11.74 14.44
C VAL A 32 7.27 12.50 14.46
N PRO A 33 7.26 13.85 14.62
CA PRO A 33 6.03 14.64 14.80
C PRO A 33 5.28 14.90 13.49
N TRP A 34 4.92 13.83 12.78
CA TRP A 34 4.20 13.89 11.50
C TRP A 34 2.72 13.46 11.62
N GLY A 35 2.18 13.45 12.85
CA GLY A 35 0.81 13.00 13.09
C GLY A 35 -0.26 13.84 12.38
N GLU A 36 0.03 15.09 12.00
CA GLU A 36 -0.88 15.91 11.17
C GLU A 36 -1.12 15.30 9.76
N ALA A 37 -0.22 14.44 9.30
CA ALA A 37 -0.35 13.70 8.06
C ALA A 37 -0.88 12.27 8.28
N ALA A 38 -1.40 11.93 9.46
CA ALA A 38 -1.87 10.60 9.78
C ALA A 38 -2.98 10.61 10.83
N TRP A 39 -3.71 9.53 10.92
CA TRP A 39 -4.68 9.26 11.99
C TRP A 39 -5.72 10.37 12.19
N GLY A 40 -6.13 11.04 11.10
CA GLY A 40 -7.10 12.14 11.10
C GLY A 40 -6.49 13.52 11.36
N GLY A 41 -5.17 13.62 11.44
CA GLY A 41 -4.44 14.90 11.47
C GLY A 41 -4.69 15.78 12.70
N GLN A 42 -5.16 15.20 13.81
CA GLN A 42 -5.59 15.96 15.00
C GLN A 42 -4.42 16.53 15.81
N GLN A 43 -3.23 15.96 15.68
CA GLN A 43 -2.07 16.35 16.50
C GLN A 43 -0.75 15.95 15.82
N ALA A 44 0.28 16.79 15.92
CA ALA A 44 1.60 16.49 15.39
C ALA A 44 2.25 15.30 16.11
N GLN A 45 2.16 15.25 17.44
CA GLN A 45 2.68 14.15 18.28
C GLN A 45 1.57 13.15 18.56
N ILE A 46 1.72 11.92 18.05
CA ILE A 46 0.78 10.83 18.31
C ILE A 46 1.14 10.09 19.60
N GLY A 47 0.11 9.62 20.32
CA GLY A 47 0.28 8.86 21.56
C GLY A 47 0.86 7.45 21.34
N THR A 48 1.28 6.80 22.43
CA THR A 48 1.95 5.49 22.41
C THR A 48 1.14 4.41 21.68
N GLY A 49 -0.19 4.39 21.84
CA GLY A 49 -1.07 3.44 21.15
C GLY A 49 -1.01 3.59 19.62
N LEU A 50 -1.07 4.82 19.10
CA LEU A 50 -0.97 5.09 17.67
C LEU A 50 0.45 4.85 17.13
N ARG A 51 1.49 5.07 17.95
CA ARG A 51 2.86 4.71 17.60
C ARG A 51 3.02 3.21 17.43
N ALA A 52 2.46 2.41 18.34
CA ALA A 52 2.47 0.95 18.24
C ALA A 52 1.69 0.47 17.00
N ALA A 53 0.52 1.06 16.73
CA ALA A 53 -0.28 0.77 15.53
C ALA A 53 0.49 1.13 14.24
N SER A 54 1.21 2.25 14.23
CA SER A 54 2.07 2.64 13.10
C SER A 54 3.22 1.65 12.90
N GLY A 55 3.84 1.14 13.96
CA GLY A 55 4.86 0.11 13.85
C GLY A 55 4.33 -1.18 13.22
N ALA A 56 3.14 -1.64 13.64
CA ALA A 56 2.48 -2.78 13.03
C ALA A 56 2.12 -2.52 11.56
N ALA A 57 1.60 -1.32 11.25
CA ALA A 57 1.29 -0.93 9.88
C ALA A 57 2.53 -0.91 8.98
N ALA A 58 3.68 -0.47 9.47
CA ALA A 58 4.94 -0.49 8.71
C ALA A 58 5.29 -1.91 8.26
N VAL A 59 5.19 -2.90 9.16
CA VAL A 59 5.45 -4.31 8.84
C VAL A 59 4.46 -4.84 7.80
N VAL A 60 3.16 -4.53 7.96
CA VAL A 60 2.12 -4.93 7.01
C VAL A 60 2.41 -4.37 5.61
N TRP A 61 2.76 -3.08 5.50
CA TRP A 61 3.03 -2.45 4.21
C TRP A 61 4.27 -3.01 3.50
N VAL A 62 5.28 -3.48 4.24
CA VAL A 62 6.40 -4.24 3.66
C VAL A 62 5.90 -5.56 3.05
N GLY A 63 5.02 -6.28 3.74
CA GLY A 63 4.39 -7.49 3.21
C GLY A 63 3.54 -7.22 1.96
N VAL A 64 2.81 -6.11 1.94
CA VAL A 64 2.04 -5.66 0.76
C VAL A 64 2.97 -5.36 -0.41
N ALA A 65 4.11 -4.69 -0.18
CA ALA A 65 5.11 -4.42 -1.21
C ALA A 65 5.64 -5.71 -1.84
N ALA A 66 6.00 -6.70 -1.03
CA ALA A 66 6.45 -8.01 -1.50
C ALA A 66 5.36 -8.74 -2.31
N THR A 67 4.10 -8.69 -1.83
CA THR A 67 2.94 -9.25 -2.53
C THR A 67 2.73 -8.58 -3.89
N ALA A 68 2.82 -7.25 -3.98
CA ALA A 68 2.68 -6.51 -5.23
C ALA A 68 3.75 -6.86 -6.25
N LEU A 69 5.02 -6.98 -5.82
CA LEU A 69 6.13 -7.41 -6.68
C LEU A 69 5.90 -8.81 -7.24
N ARG A 70 5.55 -9.76 -6.36
CA ARG A 70 5.31 -11.14 -6.76
C ARG A 70 4.12 -11.26 -7.71
N GLN A 71 3.01 -10.57 -7.42
CA GLN A 71 1.84 -10.52 -8.30
C GLN A 71 2.17 -9.92 -9.67
N GLY A 72 3.02 -8.89 -9.72
CA GLY A 72 3.54 -8.30 -10.96
C GLY A 72 4.46 -9.21 -11.78
N GLY A 73 4.84 -10.37 -11.26
CA GLY A 73 5.66 -11.37 -11.96
C GLY A 73 7.12 -11.40 -11.55
N ARG A 74 7.53 -10.66 -10.50
CA ARG A 74 8.88 -10.77 -9.94
C ARG A 74 9.03 -12.06 -9.15
N ASP A 75 10.21 -12.70 -9.25
CA ASP A 75 10.53 -13.85 -8.42
C ASP A 75 11.09 -13.37 -7.08
N THR A 76 10.17 -13.12 -6.14
CA THR A 76 10.46 -12.65 -4.79
C THR A 76 9.57 -13.38 -3.79
N TRP A 77 10.01 -13.44 -2.55
CA TRP A 77 9.16 -13.91 -1.46
C TRP A 77 7.95 -12.99 -1.27
N ALA A 78 6.81 -13.56 -0.89
CA ALA A 78 5.63 -12.83 -0.45
C ALA A 78 4.97 -13.58 0.71
N PRO A 79 4.32 -12.87 1.66
CA PRO A 79 3.65 -13.53 2.80
C PRO A 79 2.37 -14.26 2.41
N VAL A 80 1.99 -14.21 1.14
CA VAL A 80 0.75 -14.79 0.60
C VAL A 80 1.13 -15.93 -0.37
N PRO A 81 0.58 -17.15 -0.19
CA PRO A 81 0.77 -18.26 -1.11
C PRO A 81 0.26 -17.92 -2.53
N ASP A 82 0.86 -18.53 -3.57
CA ASP A 82 0.59 -18.18 -4.97
C ASP A 82 -0.90 -18.28 -5.35
N ARG A 83 -1.63 -19.27 -4.83
CA ARG A 83 -3.08 -19.41 -5.05
C ARG A 83 -3.91 -18.22 -4.52
N TRP A 84 -3.39 -17.48 -3.55
CA TRP A 84 -4.06 -16.33 -2.92
C TRP A 84 -3.51 -14.98 -3.39
N LEU A 85 -2.43 -14.94 -4.17
CA LEU A 85 -1.80 -13.68 -4.63
C LEU A 85 -2.80 -12.76 -5.33
N ARG A 86 -3.50 -13.29 -6.33
CA ARG A 86 -4.47 -12.47 -7.10
C ARG A 86 -5.67 -12.05 -6.24
N PRO A 87 -6.36 -12.93 -5.50
CA PRO A 87 -7.44 -12.51 -4.60
C PRO A 87 -6.98 -11.48 -3.56
N ALA A 88 -5.82 -11.68 -2.93
CA ALA A 88 -5.27 -10.73 -1.96
C ALA A 88 -4.99 -9.37 -2.60
N THR A 89 -4.37 -9.36 -3.79
CA THR A 89 -4.08 -8.10 -4.50
C THR A 89 -5.36 -7.38 -4.93
N LEU A 90 -6.41 -8.09 -5.32
CA LEU A 90 -7.73 -7.49 -5.60
C LEU A 90 -8.35 -6.90 -4.32
N GLY A 91 -8.25 -7.60 -3.19
CA GLY A 91 -8.69 -7.08 -1.89
C GLY A 91 -7.93 -5.80 -1.49
N LEU A 92 -6.60 -5.80 -1.69
CA LEU A 92 -5.76 -4.61 -1.48
C LEU A 92 -6.12 -3.46 -2.43
N THR A 93 -6.47 -3.76 -3.69
CA THR A 93 -6.97 -2.77 -4.64
C THR A 93 -8.25 -2.12 -4.13
N ALA A 94 -9.22 -2.92 -3.69
CA ALA A 94 -10.47 -2.41 -3.13
C ALA A 94 -10.24 -1.59 -1.85
N TYR A 95 -9.37 -2.07 -0.96
CA TYR A 95 -8.99 -1.36 0.27
C TYR A 95 -8.35 0.00 -0.03
N THR A 96 -7.40 0.06 -0.97
CA THR A 96 -6.73 1.32 -1.33
C THR A 96 -7.66 2.26 -2.10
N ALA A 97 -8.59 1.73 -2.92
CA ALA A 97 -9.63 2.53 -3.56
C ALA A 97 -10.59 3.17 -2.53
N LEU A 98 -10.99 2.42 -1.50
CA LEU A 98 -11.71 2.99 -0.36
C LEU A 98 -10.88 4.06 0.34
N GLY A 99 -9.58 3.84 0.48
CA GLY A 99 -8.62 4.81 1.04
C GLY A 99 -8.64 6.14 0.30
N VAL A 100 -8.84 6.15 -1.04
CA VAL A 100 -9.00 7.41 -1.81
C VAL A 100 -10.18 8.21 -1.29
N ALA A 101 -11.35 7.57 -1.13
CA ALA A 101 -12.56 8.24 -0.65
C ALA A 101 -12.38 8.76 0.79
N LEU A 102 -11.80 7.96 1.68
CA LEU A 102 -11.57 8.33 3.07
C LEU A 102 -10.55 9.49 3.19
N ASN A 103 -9.49 9.47 2.39
CA ASN A 103 -8.52 10.57 2.38
C ASN A 103 -9.12 11.86 1.81
N LEU A 104 -9.97 11.79 0.78
CA LEU A 104 -10.71 12.94 0.27
C LEU A 104 -11.63 13.55 1.33
N ALA A 105 -12.22 12.71 2.18
CA ALA A 105 -13.13 13.12 3.25
C ALA A 105 -12.40 13.58 4.54
N SER A 106 -11.07 13.42 4.62
CA SER A 106 -10.29 13.81 5.80
C SER A 106 -10.40 15.33 6.06
N SER A 107 -10.50 15.72 7.34
CA SER A 107 -10.44 17.11 7.77
C SER A 107 -9.04 17.72 7.63
N SER A 108 -7.99 16.89 7.61
CA SER A 108 -6.60 17.33 7.42
C SER A 108 -6.31 17.63 5.96
N ALA A 109 -5.92 18.88 5.67
CA ALA A 109 -5.47 19.27 4.33
C ALA A 109 -4.20 18.53 3.92
N VAL A 110 -3.32 18.24 4.88
CA VAL A 110 -2.06 17.49 4.65
C VAL A 110 -2.38 16.04 4.27
N GLU A 111 -3.27 15.37 5.00
CA GLU A 111 -3.71 14.01 4.65
C GLU A 111 -4.33 13.98 3.25
N ARG A 112 -5.25 14.89 2.95
CA ARG A 112 -5.87 14.96 1.62
C ARG A 112 -4.85 15.14 0.51
N ALA A 113 -3.92 16.08 0.67
CA ALA A 113 -2.92 16.40 -0.36
C ALA A 113 -1.91 15.28 -0.57
N LEU A 114 -1.51 14.58 0.49
CA LEU A 114 -0.50 13.53 0.44
C LEU A 114 -1.08 12.17 0.07
N TRP A 115 -2.13 11.75 0.78
CA TRP A 115 -2.60 10.37 0.69
C TRP A 115 -3.63 10.13 -0.41
N THR A 116 -4.42 11.12 -0.81
CA THR A 116 -5.37 10.94 -1.91
C THR A 116 -4.67 10.54 -3.22
N PRO A 117 -3.67 11.28 -3.73
CA PRO A 117 -2.96 10.88 -4.94
C PRO A 117 -2.16 9.59 -4.73
N THR A 118 -1.56 9.40 -3.55
CA THR A 118 -0.78 8.19 -3.24
C THR A 118 -1.66 6.94 -3.29
N THR A 119 -2.81 6.95 -2.62
CA THR A 119 -3.75 5.80 -2.61
C THR A 119 -4.40 5.58 -3.97
N LEU A 120 -4.64 6.63 -4.76
CA LEU A 120 -5.15 6.50 -6.12
C LEU A 120 -4.15 5.78 -7.03
N VAL A 121 -2.89 6.22 -7.05
CA VAL A 121 -1.84 5.57 -7.85
C VAL A 121 -1.63 4.14 -7.37
N LEU A 122 -1.67 3.90 -6.06
CA LEU A 122 -1.53 2.58 -5.47
C LEU A 122 -2.68 1.65 -5.89
N ALA A 123 -3.94 2.11 -5.82
CA ALA A 123 -5.10 1.33 -6.24
C ALA A 123 -5.04 0.95 -7.73
N VAL A 124 -4.70 1.91 -8.59
CA VAL A 124 -4.53 1.65 -10.02
C VAL A 124 -3.40 0.64 -10.27
N SER A 125 -2.25 0.83 -9.64
CA SER A 125 -1.08 -0.04 -9.82
C SER A 125 -1.36 -1.47 -9.33
N LEU A 126 -1.97 -1.64 -8.16
CA LEU A 126 -2.39 -2.95 -7.64
C LEU A 126 -3.42 -3.61 -8.55
N GLY A 127 -4.42 -2.85 -9.04
CA GLY A 127 -5.42 -3.34 -9.97
C GLY A 127 -4.83 -3.84 -11.29
N LEU A 128 -3.88 -3.11 -11.88
CA LEU A 128 -3.16 -3.53 -13.08
C LEU A 128 -2.31 -4.78 -12.83
N ALA A 129 -1.60 -4.84 -11.70
CA ALA A 129 -0.83 -6.02 -11.33
C ALA A 129 -1.75 -7.23 -11.12
N ALA A 130 -2.91 -7.08 -10.47
CA ALA A 130 -3.87 -8.16 -10.24
C ALA A 130 -4.52 -8.68 -11.54
N THR A 131 -4.77 -7.79 -12.52
CA THR A 131 -5.46 -8.16 -13.76
C THR A 131 -4.53 -8.76 -14.82
N TRP A 132 -3.30 -8.26 -14.91
CA TRP A 132 -2.34 -8.63 -15.98
C TRP A 132 -1.13 -9.43 -15.48
N GLY A 133 -0.93 -9.52 -14.15
CA GLY A 133 0.17 -10.24 -13.53
C GLY A 133 -0.04 -11.75 -13.46
N ARG A 134 0.60 -12.37 -12.45
CA ARG A 134 0.52 -13.81 -12.25
C ARG A 134 -0.94 -14.27 -12.13
N ARG A 135 -1.29 -15.28 -12.89
CA ARG A 135 -2.49 -16.08 -12.66
C ARG A 135 -2.02 -17.35 -11.94
N ALA A 136 -2.79 -17.82 -10.95
CA ALA A 136 -2.61 -19.17 -10.48
C ALA A 136 -2.82 -20.06 -11.72
N ASP A 137 -1.76 -20.65 -12.24
CA ASP A 137 -1.89 -21.66 -13.28
C ASP A 137 -2.78 -22.74 -12.65
N ALA A 138 -3.87 -23.06 -13.36
CA ALA A 138 -4.73 -24.16 -12.98
C ALA A 138 -3.86 -25.43 -13.04
N ALA A 139 -3.44 -25.89 -11.87
CA ALA A 139 -2.81 -27.19 -11.70
C ALA A 139 -3.90 -28.27 -11.71
#